data_db5d96ede5e67b188fc410a17ac2d7ee
#
_entry.id   db5d96ede5e67b188fc410a17ac2d7ee
#
_cell.length_a   1.000
_cell.length_b   1.000
_cell.length_c   1.000
_cell.angle_alpha   90.00
_cell.angle_beta   90.00
_cell.angle_gamma   90.00
#
_symmetry.space_group_name_H-M   'P 1'
#
loop_
_entity.id
_entity.type
_entity.pdbx_description
1 polymer ?
#
loop_
_entity_poly.entity_id
_entity_poly.type
_entity_poly.pdbx_seq_one_letter_code
_entity_poly.pdbx_strand_id
1 'polypeptide(L)'
;MARLRSSTATSAGGIVVRYEGGQPWLVVGSRRRERDGRTWTLPKGTPIAGESTQETAIREVTEETGLLVRITGPLDSIEYDFVQSGRRIHKTVHYFLMEPTGGDLADHDREFEEVRWIPMAEADGILTFDTERALVARAVAHLSGAGADRPAGAREPR
;
A
#
# COMPACT_ATOMS: atom_id res chain seq x y z
N MET A 1 -0.16 -20.33 33.87
CA MET A 1 0.29 -19.63 32.68
C MET A 1 -0.68 -18.55 32.27
N ALA A 2 -0.23 -17.33 32.20
CA ALA A 2 -1.10 -16.24 31.84
C ALA A 2 -1.36 -16.25 30.33
N ARG A 3 -2.63 -16.01 29.97
CA ARG A 3 -3.01 -15.89 28.57
C ARG A 3 -2.64 -14.49 28.09
N LEU A 4 -2.10 -14.40 26.88
CA LEU A 4 -1.83 -13.08 26.30
C LEU A 4 -3.12 -12.32 26.10
N ARG A 5 -3.10 -11.04 26.39
CA ARG A 5 -4.22 -10.17 26.09
C ARG A 5 -4.27 -9.96 24.58
N SER A 6 -5.48 -9.88 24.06
CA SER A 6 -5.70 -9.65 22.65
C SER A 6 -6.22 -8.24 22.40
N SER A 7 -5.78 -7.64 21.32
CA SER A 7 -6.31 -6.37 20.87
C SER A 7 -6.29 -6.33 19.35
N THR A 8 -6.92 -5.32 18.79
CA THR A 8 -6.95 -5.14 17.34
C THR A 8 -6.33 -3.79 16.99
N ALA A 9 -5.81 -3.71 15.79
CA ALA A 9 -5.26 -2.47 15.27
C ALA A 9 -5.59 -2.37 13.80
N THR A 10 -5.76 -1.16 13.30
CA THR A 10 -6.01 -0.92 11.89
C THR A 10 -5.03 0.09 11.33
N SER A 11 -4.72 -0.06 10.08
CA SER A 11 -3.96 0.91 9.30
C SER A 11 -4.61 1.03 7.95
N ALA A 12 -4.21 2.04 7.20
CA ALA A 12 -4.68 2.20 5.84
C ALA A 12 -3.53 2.68 4.96
N GLY A 13 -3.55 2.28 3.71
CA GLY A 13 -2.50 2.64 2.78
C GLY A 13 -2.98 2.50 1.35
N GLY A 14 -2.04 2.52 0.43
CA GLY A 14 -2.41 2.50 -0.97
C GLY A 14 -1.37 1.91 -1.88
N ILE A 15 -1.86 1.41 -2.99
CA ILE A 15 -1.04 1.06 -4.14
C ILE A 15 -1.21 2.20 -5.13
N VAL A 16 -0.17 3.02 -5.28
CA VAL A 16 -0.19 4.17 -6.17
C VAL A 16 0.30 3.71 -7.53
N VAL A 17 -0.57 3.82 -8.54
CA VAL A 17 -0.30 3.28 -9.86
C VAL A 17 -0.22 4.39 -10.88
N ARG A 18 0.79 4.33 -11.74
CA ARG A 18 0.85 5.13 -12.96
C ARG A 18 1.29 4.22 -14.09
N TYR A 19 1.04 4.64 -15.29
CA TYR A 19 1.39 3.85 -16.47
C TYR A 19 2.57 4.49 -17.21
N GLU A 20 3.53 3.64 -17.59
CA GLU A 20 4.67 4.03 -18.41
C GLU A 20 4.76 3.04 -19.54
N GLY A 21 4.71 3.55 -20.79
CA GLY A 21 4.76 2.66 -21.94
C GLY A 21 3.65 1.62 -21.94
N GLY A 22 2.49 1.96 -21.40
CA GLY A 22 1.37 1.05 -21.32
C GLY A 22 1.44 0.04 -20.20
N GLN A 23 2.49 0.08 -19.38
CA GLN A 23 2.66 -0.86 -18.26
C GLN A 23 2.45 -0.15 -16.93
N PRO A 24 1.79 -0.81 -15.97
CA PRO A 24 1.58 -0.19 -14.67
C PRO A 24 2.83 -0.27 -13.79
N TRP A 25 3.07 0.81 -13.09
CA TRP A 25 4.16 0.95 -12.11
C TRP A 25 3.53 1.31 -10.78
N LEU A 26 4.18 0.94 -9.68
CA LEU A 26 3.71 1.32 -8.35
C LEU A 26 4.85 1.84 -7.50
N VAL A 27 4.50 2.53 -6.42
CA VAL A 27 5.47 3.09 -5.49
C VAL A 27 5.70 2.15 -4.33
N VAL A 28 6.97 1.90 -4.02
CA VAL A 28 7.37 1.11 -2.86
C VAL A 28 8.41 1.88 -2.07
N GLY A 29 8.54 1.54 -0.79
CA GLY A 29 9.52 2.16 0.07
C GLY A 29 10.35 1.12 0.80
N SER A 30 11.56 1.50 1.17
CA SER A 30 12.44 0.60 1.89
C SER A 30 12.73 1.11 3.29
N ARG A 31 12.93 0.15 4.19
CA ARG A 31 13.34 0.40 5.57
C ARG A 31 14.45 -0.57 5.91
N ARG A 32 15.37 -0.09 6.73
CA ARG A 32 16.38 -0.96 7.29
C ARG A 32 15.88 -1.47 8.64
N ARG A 33 15.92 -2.78 8.82
CA ARG A 33 15.53 -3.40 10.07
C ARG A 33 16.70 -4.21 10.59
N GLU A 34 16.88 -4.21 11.93
CA GLU A 34 18.01 -4.90 12.54
C GLU A 34 18.04 -6.38 12.19
N ARG A 35 16.86 -7.01 12.20
CA ARG A 35 16.75 -8.44 12.01
C ARG A 35 16.74 -8.87 10.57
N ASP A 36 16.01 -8.11 9.76
CA ASP A 36 15.68 -8.53 8.41
C ASP A 36 16.51 -7.81 7.35
N GLY A 37 17.39 -6.92 7.78
CA GLY A 37 18.10 -6.08 6.83
C GLY A 37 17.16 -5.07 6.20
N ARG A 38 17.29 -4.88 4.90
CA ARG A 38 16.44 -3.95 4.18
C ARG A 38 15.14 -4.64 3.74
N THR A 39 14.01 -4.03 4.05
CA THR A 39 12.71 -4.52 3.57
C THR A 39 12.13 -3.51 2.60
N TRP A 40 11.37 -4.03 1.63
CA TRP A 40 10.62 -3.22 0.68
C TRP A 40 9.15 -3.46 0.90
N THR A 41 8.36 -2.40 1.00
CA THR A 41 6.98 -2.51 1.43
C THR A 41 6.13 -1.41 0.82
N LEU A 42 4.81 -1.56 0.96
CA LEU A 42 3.84 -0.57 0.49
C LEU A 42 3.63 0.51 1.55
N PRO A 43 3.33 1.74 1.15
CA PRO A 43 3.08 2.82 2.11
C PRO A 43 1.76 2.62 2.84
N LYS A 44 1.76 2.81 4.15
CA LYS A 44 0.58 2.70 4.99
C LYS A 44 0.87 3.28 6.37
N GLY A 45 -0.18 3.54 7.11
CA GLY A 45 0.01 3.99 8.49
C GLY A 45 -1.27 4.00 9.30
N THR A 46 -1.17 4.55 10.49
CA THR A 46 -2.19 4.47 11.53
C THR A 46 -3.13 5.68 11.49
N PRO A 47 -4.43 5.46 11.70
CA PRO A 47 -5.38 6.57 11.71
C PRO A 47 -5.11 7.57 12.83
N ILE A 48 -5.40 8.82 12.54
CA ILE A 48 -5.48 9.88 13.54
C ILE A 48 -6.97 9.98 13.92
N ALA A 49 -7.24 10.32 15.19
CA ALA A 49 -8.61 10.41 15.66
C ALA A 49 -9.43 11.31 14.74
N GLY A 50 -10.59 10.82 14.35
CA GLY A 50 -11.51 11.55 13.50
C GLY A 50 -11.32 11.31 12.00
N GLU A 51 -10.26 10.61 11.60
CA GLU A 51 -10.06 10.31 10.19
C GLU A 51 -10.90 9.11 9.74
N SER A 52 -11.41 9.19 8.53
CA SER A 52 -11.94 8.00 7.87
C SER A 52 -10.77 7.14 7.38
N THR A 53 -11.07 5.89 7.05
CA THR A 53 -10.06 4.99 6.50
C THR A 53 -9.42 5.57 5.23
N GLN A 54 -10.25 6.17 4.37
CA GLN A 54 -9.73 6.78 3.14
C GLN A 54 -8.84 7.97 3.43
N GLU A 55 -9.23 8.80 4.38
CA GLU A 55 -8.41 9.96 4.77
C GLU A 55 -7.06 9.51 5.32
N THR A 56 -7.05 8.47 6.14
CA THR A 56 -5.81 7.92 6.67
C THR A 56 -4.91 7.43 5.53
N ALA A 57 -5.50 6.69 4.58
CA ALA A 57 -4.74 6.15 3.46
C ALA A 57 -4.08 7.27 2.65
N ILE A 58 -4.85 8.30 2.31
CA ILE A 58 -4.33 9.42 1.52
C ILE A 58 -3.22 10.14 2.29
N ARG A 59 -3.46 10.43 3.57
CA ARG A 59 -2.47 11.16 4.37
C ARG A 59 -1.17 10.37 4.51
N GLU A 60 -1.28 9.09 4.88
CA GLU A 60 -0.08 8.26 5.09
C GLU A 60 0.70 8.05 3.80
N VAL A 61 0.00 7.80 2.70
CA VAL A 61 0.69 7.63 1.42
C VAL A 61 1.40 8.92 1.03
N THR A 62 0.74 10.07 1.21
CA THR A 62 1.35 11.36 0.89
C THR A 62 2.59 11.60 1.75
N GLU A 63 2.50 11.35 3.06
CA GLU A 63 3.64 11.54 3.96
C GLU A 63 4.81 10.62 3.60
N GLU A 64 4.52 9.36 3.39
CA GLU A 64 5.58 8.37 3.20
C GLU A 64 6.19 8.39 1.80
N THR A 65 5.46 8.86 0.80
CA THR A 65 5.95 8.86 -0.58
C THR A 65 6.30 10.24 -1.13
N GLY A 66 5.76 11.30 -0.53
CA GLY A 66 5.91 12.66 -1.08
C GLY A 66 4.94 12.97 -2.20
N LEU A 67 4.12 12.00 -2.62
CA LEU A 67 3.19 12.20 -3.71
C LEU A 67 1.84 12.70 -3.21
N LEU A 68 1.23 13.59 -3.96
CA LEU A 68 -0.19 13.87 -3.81
C LEU A 68 -0.93 12.79 -4.57
N VAL A 69 -1.98 12.24 -3.96
CA VAL A 69 -2.66 11.08 -4.54
C VAL A 69 -4.16 11.22 -4.46
N ARG A 70 -4.84 10.46 -5.29
CA ARG A 70 -6.28 10.34 -5.31
C ARG A 70 -6.65 8.87 -5.32
N ILE A 71 -7.67 8.49 -4.54
CA ILE A 71 -8.17 7.11 -4.56
C ILE A 71 -8.95 6.89 -5.85
N THR A 72 -8.61 5.83 -6.57
CA THR A 72 -9.31 5.45 -7.80
C THR A 72 -10.26 4.28 -7.57
N GLY A 73 -10.10 3.53 -6.49
CA GLY A 73 -11.00 2.45 -6.17
C GLY A 73 -10.58 1.70 -4.92
N PRO A 74 -11.47 0.88 -4.37
CA PRO A 74 -11.10 0.05 -3.24
C PRO A 74 -10.24 -1.11 -3.67
N LEU A 75 -9.50 -1.65 -2.72
CA LEU A 75 -8.74 -2.86 -2.92
C LEU A 75 -8.94 -3.70 -1.67
N ASP A 76 -8.33 -4.87 -1.62
CA ASP A 76 -8.51 -5.77 -0.48
C ASP A 76 -7.74 -5.28 0.75
N SER A 77 -8.10 -5.85 1.90
CA SER A 77 -7.35 -5.68 3.13
C SER A 77 -6.42 -6.86 3.31
N ILE A 78 -5.35 -6.65 4.06
CA ILE A 78 -4.54 -7.77 4.53
C ILE A 78 -4.62 -7.82 6.05
N GLU A 79 -4.49 -9.02 6.61
CA GLU A 79 -4.61 -9.23 8.05
C GLU A 79 -3.47 -10.11 8.51
N TYR A 80 -2.95 -9.79 9.68
CA TYR A 80 -1.92 -10.63 10.30
C TYR A 80 -1.89 -10.38 11.79
N ASP A 81 -1.34 -11.35 12.52
CA ASP A 81 -1.20 -11.26 13.97
C ASP A 81 0.26 -11.11 14.34
N PHE A 82 0.51 -10.38 15.41
CA PHE A 82 1.85 -10.29 15.97
C PHE A 82 1.74 -10.05 17.47
N VAL A 83 2.86 -10.23 18.17
CA VAL A 83 2.93 -10.00 19.60
C VAL A 83 3.80 -8.80 19.86
N GLN A 84 3.30 -7.86 20.64
CA GLN A 84 4.04 -6.66 21.00
C GLN A 84 3.70 -6.30 22.43
N SER A 85 4.72 -6.08 23.26
CA SER A 85 4.55 -5.69 24.65
C SER A 85 3.64 -6.65 25.42
N GLY A 86 3.79 -7.95 25.17
CA GLY A 86 2.99 -8.97 25.85
C GLY A 86 1.56 -9.07 25.38
N ARG A 87 1.20 -8.41 24.27
CA ARG A 87 -0.14 -8.46 23.71
C ARG A 87 -0.11 -9.15 22.36
N ARG A 88 -1.13 -9.95 22.09
CA ARG A 88 -1.36 -10.45 20.74
C ARG A 88 -2.21 -9.40 20.03
N ILE A 89 -1.74 -8.94 18.89
CA ILE A 89 -2.41 -7.91 18.12
C ILE A 89 -2.85 -8.50 16.79
N HIS A 90 -4.14 -8.35 16.49
CA HIS A 90 -4.69 -8.68 15.17
C HIS A 90 -4.73 -7.38 14.38
N LYS A 91 -3.96 -7.31 13.32
CA LYS A 91 -3.83 -6.09 12.50
C LYS A 91 -4.55 -6.26 11.19
N THR A 92 -5.35 -5.27 10.83
CA THR A 92 -5.96 -5.17 9.51
C THR A 92 -5.42 -3.92 8.83
N VAL A 93 -4.94 -4.07 7.61
CA VAL A 93 -4.51 -2.94 6.79
C VAL A 93 -5.44 -2.84 5.60
N HIS A 94 -6.13 -1.71 5.48
CA HIS A 94 -7.04 -1.44 4.37
C HIS A 94 -6.27 -0.73 3.27
N TYR A 95 -6.29 -1.27 2.06
CA TYR A 95 -5.58 -0.70 0.93
C TYR A 95 -6.55 -0.19 -0.13
N PHE A 96 -6.12 0.85 -0.79
CA PHE A 96 -6.88 1.46 -1.90
C PHE A 96 -5.98 1.59 -3.11
N LEU A 97 -6.58 1.46 -4.28
CA LEU A 97 -5.89 1.84 -5.51
C LEU A 97 -5.88 3.35 -5.60
N MET A 98 -4.76 3.91 -5.99
CA MET A 98 -4.57 5.36 -6.05
C MET A 98 -3.83 5.72 -7.33
N GLU A 99 -3.95 6.99 -7.70
CA GLU A 99 -3.12 7.54 -8.77
C GLU A 99 -2.46 8.81 -8.27
N PRO A 100 -1.26 9.14 -8.76
CA PRO A 100 -0.60 10.39 -8.36
C PRO A 100 -1.27 11.57 -9.05
N THR A 101 -1.41 12.67 -8.31
CA THR A 101 -1.95 13.91 -8.84
C THR A 101 -0.91 15.03 -8.78
N GLY A 102 0.25 14.77 -8.19
CA GLY A 102 1.32 15.76 -8.06
C GLY A 102 2.32 15.29 -7.03
N GLY A 103 3.14 16.21 -6.57
CA GLY A 103 4.14 15.90 -5.56
C GLY A 103 5.42 15.34 -6.17
N ASP A 104 6.33 14.96 -5.30
CA ASP A 104 7.66 14.49 -5.69
C ASP A 104 8.14 13.46 -4.67
N LEU A 105 8.66 12.35 -5.15
CA LEU A 105 9.18 11.31 -4.24
C LEU A 105 10.28 11.84 -3.31
N ALA A 106 11.01 12.87 -3.75
CA ALA A 106 12.06 13.47 -2.92
C ALA A 106 11.51 14.07 -1.63
N ASP A 107 10.20 14.34 -1.57
CA ASP A 107 9.57 14.95 -0.40
C ASP A 107 9.04 13.92 0.60
N HIS A 108 9.40 12.65 0.46
CA HIS A 108 8.95 11.63 1.40
C HIS A 108 9.51 11.90 2.79
N ASP A 109 8.79 11.45 3.83
CA ASP A 109 9.24 11.63 5.20
C ASP A 109 10.33 10.62 5.55
N ARG A 110 10.62 10.51 6.86
CA ARG A 110 11.72 9.66 7.34
C ARG A 110 11.33 8.21 7.56
N GLU A 111 10.06 7.87 7.36
CA GLU A 111 9.61 6.49 7.58
C GLU A 111 10.30 5.53 6.64
N PHE A 112 10.47 5.93 5.39
CA PHE A 112 11.24 5.16 4.42
C PHE A 112 12.60 5.78 4.22
N GLU A 113 13.63 4.94 4.06
CA GLU A 113 14.96 5.40 3.65
C GLU A 113 14.96 5.79 2.19
N GLU A 114 14.23 5.03 1.39
CA GLU A 114 14.18 5.24 -0.05
C GLU A 114 12.77 4.95 -0.54
N VAL A 115 12.30 5.73 -1.50
CA VAL A 115 10.99 5.53 -2.13
C VAL A 115 11.25 5.53 -3.64
N ARG A 116 10.65 4.57 -4.34
CA ARG A 116 10.86 4.48 -5.78
C ARG A 116 9.65 3.90 -6.49
N TRP A 117 9.57 4.19 -7.77
CA TRP A 117 8.63 3.54 -8.68
C TRP A 117 9.25 2.25 -9.17
N ILE A 118 8.46 1.17 -9.22
CA ILE A 118 8.88 -0.09 -9.83
C ILE A 118 7.77 -0.59 -10.75
N PRO A 119 8.11 -1.33 -11.81
CA PRO A 119 7.07 -1.98 -12.60
C PRO A 119 6.28 -2.94 -11.71
N MET A 120 4.96 -2.93 -11.83
CA MET A 120 4.14 -3.86 -11.03
C MET A 120 4.52 -5.31 -11.29
N ALA A 121 4.96 -5.62 -12.51
CA ALA A 121 5.39 -6.97 -12.85
C ALA A 121 6.60 -7.43 -12.04
N GLU A 122 7.37 -6.50 -11.47
CA GLU A 122 8.57 -6.83 -10.69
C GLU A 122 8.30 -6.87 -9.19
N ALA A 123 7.10 -6.53 -8.77
CA ALA A 123 6.79 -6.42 -7.34
C ALA A 123 7.00 -7.75 -6.61
N ASP A 124 6.72 -8.86 -7.27
CA ASP A 124 6.84 -10.17 -6.63
C ASP A 124 8.30 -10.48 -6.25
N GLY A 125 9.25 -9.96 -7.01
CA GLY A 125 10.66 -10.15 -6.70
C GLY A 125 11.27 -9.09 -5.80
N ILE A 126 10.53 -8.01 -5.53
CA ILE A 126 11.04 -6.87 -4.77
C ILE A 126 10.43 -6.77 -3.39
N LEU A 127 9.08 -6.89 -3.30
CA LEU A 127 8.41 -6.77 -2.01
C LEU A 127 8.82 -7.89 -1.07
N THR A 128 9.08 -7.53 0.17
CA THR A 128 9.57 -8.46 1.17
C THR A 128 8.51 -9.42 1.69
N PHE A 129 7.27 -8.95 1.82
CA PHE A 129 6.24 -9.69 2.55
C PHE A 129 5.26 -10.37 1.62
N ASP A 130 4.94 -11.64 1.94
CA ASP A 130 4.02 -12.45 1.13
C ASP A 130 2.64 -11.82 1.01
N THR A 131 2.15 -11.23 2.10
CA THR A 131 0.82 -10.63 2.10
C THR A 131 0.75 -9.46 1.12
N GLU A 132 1.81 -8.68 1.04
CA GLU A 132 1.84 -7.56 0.10
C GLU A 132 2.02 -8.04 -1.33
N ARG A 133 2.84 -9.06 -1.55
CA ARG A 133 2.99 -9.64 -2.90
C ARG A 133 1.65 -10.15 -3.42
N ALA A 134 0.91 -10.84 -2.56
CA ALA A 134 -0.41 -11.34 -2.93
C ALA A 134 -1.39 -10.21 -3.22
N LEU A 135 -1.31 -9.14 -2.44
CA LEU A 135 -2.15 -7.98 -2.65
C LEU A 135 -1.87 -7.32 -4.00
N VAL A 136 -0.60 -7.17 -4.35
CA VAL A 136 -0.24 -6.59 -5.64
C VAL A 136 -0.70 -7.48 -6.79
N ALA A 137 -0.61 -8.80 -6.62
CA ALA A 137 -1.12 -9.71 -7.64
C ALA A 137 -2.63 -9.51 -7.85
N ARG A 138 -3.38 -9.33 -6.77
CA ARG A 138 -4.81 -9.03 -6.89
C ARG A 138 -5.05 -7.67 -7.54
N ALA A 139 -4.21 -6.69 -7.25
CA ALA A 139 -4.33 -5.38 -7.89
C ALA A 139 -4.10 -5.47 -9.39
N VAL A 140 -3.10 -6.24 -9.81
CA VAL A 140 -2.83 -6.46 -11.24
C VAL A 140 -4.04 -7.10 -11.91
N ALA A 141 -4.60 -8.13 -11.27
CA ALA A 141 -5.79 -8.80 -11.82
C ALA A 141 -6.98 -7.86 -11.88
N HIS A 142 -7.14 -7.01 -10.85
CA HIS A 142 -8.23 -6.04 -10.82
C HIS A 142 -8.10 -5.03 -11.96
N LEU A 143 -6.90 -4.52 -12.19
CA LEU A 143 -6.68 -3.56 -13.26
C LEU A 143 -6.97 -4.17 -14.63
N SER A 144 -6.54 -5.42 -14.84
CA SER A 144 -6.82 -6.12 -16.08
C SER A 144 -8.30 -6.44 -16.23
N GLY A 145 -8.94 -6.93 -15.15
CA GLY A 145 -10.35 -7.26 -15.15
C GLY A 145 -11.23 -6.04 -15.34
N ALA A 146 -10.88 -4.93 -14.70
CA ALA A 146 -11.65 -3.71 -14.85
C ALA A 146 -11.67 -3.25 -16.30
N GLY A 147 -10.55 -3.39 -17.00
CA GLY A 147 -10.50 -3.06 -18.41
C GLY A 147 -11.39 -3.98 -19.25
N ALA A 148 -11.34 -5.28 -18.95
CA ALA A 148 -12.11 -6.27 -19.68
C ALA A 148 -13.62 -6.13 -19.43
N ASP A 149 -13.98 -5.72 -18.23
CA ASP A 149 -15.39 -5.64 -17.84
C ASP A 149 -16.05 -4.34 -18.20
N ARG A 150 -15.32 -3.39 -18.75
CA ARG A 150 -15.89 -2.10 -19.07
C ARG A 150 -16.80 -2.17 -20.26
N PRO A 151 -17.91 -1.45 -20.22
CA PRO A 151 -18.68 -1.25 -21.44
C PRO A 151 -17.82 -0.54 -22.48
N ALA A 152 -18.07 -0.82 -23.74
CA ALA A 152 -17.27 -0.24 -24.81
C ALA A 152 -17.19 1.29 -24.74
N GLY A 153 -18.29 1.94 -24.39
CA GLY A 153 -18.31 3.39 -24.30
C GLY A 153 -17.67 3.95 -23.07
N ALA A 154 -17.38 3.12 -22.10
CA ALA A 154 -16.77 3.54 -20.84
C ALA A 154 -15.29 3.21 -20.78
N ARG A 155 -14.68 2.90 -21.90
CA ARG A 155 -13.28 2.59 -21.95
C ARG A 155 -12.49 3.78 -21.45
N GLU A 156 -11.64 3.56 -20.46
CA GLU A 156 -10.96 4.68 -19.88
C GLU A 156 -9.94 5.26 -20.84
N PRO A 157 -9.62 6.53 -20.68
CA PRO A 157 -8.50 7.12 -21.39
C PRO A 157 -7.23 6.43 -20.96
N ARG A 158 -6.35 6.23 -21.86
CA ARG A 158 -5.09 5.57 -21.61
C ARG A 158 -4.00 6.53 -21.23
#